data_b39e8a1de8cc9fc4acd320a5a66e4b45
#
_entry.id   b39e8a1de8cc9fc4acd320a5a66e4b45
#
_cell.length_a   1.000
_cell.length_b   1.000
_cell.length_c   1.000
_cell.angle_alpha   90.00
_cell.angle_beta   90.00
_cell.angle_gamma   90.00
#
_symmetry.space_group_name_H-M   'P 1'
#
loop_
_entity.id
_entity.type
_entity.pdbx_description
1 polymer ?
#
loop_
_entity_poly.entity_id
_entity_poly.type
_entity_poly.pdbx_seq_one_letter_code
_entity_poly.pdbx_strand_id
1 'polypeptide(L)'
;VDEKGKLFGKLNIIDLLVILLLIAAVALVGWKVLRRDGASNASRTILTYTVLVENVDPEVYEGIQQYVPGESGIGDQLMADGSMVDAYVTSVTAAPHDDGLTMTDVNGNQLTFPVENDGLDLTFTIQANVVNAVTNEVGTQEVRIGKTHIVKTVHFELTNGTITTCTWEPWSE
;
A
#
# COMPACT_ATOMS: atom_id res chain seq x y z
N VAL A 1 34.29 -26.18 42.53
CA VAL A 1 35.09 -25.02 42.02
C VAL A 1 36.43 -25.11 42.72
N ASP A 2 37.48 -25.23 41.89
CA ASP A 2 38.84 -25.33 42.39
C ASP A 2 39.33 -23.95 42.91
N GLU A 3 40.31 -23.87 43.78
CA GLU A 3 40.86 -22.62 44.34
C GLU A 3 41.27 -21.57 43.30
N LYS A 4 41.32 -21.93 42.02
CA LYS A 4 41.58 -21.09 40.86
C LYS A 4 40.36 -20.74 40.03
N GLY A 5 39.11 -20.92 40.52
CA GLY A 5 37.89 -20.55 39.83
C GLY A 5 37.55 -21.39 38.58
N LYS A 6 38.13 -22.59 38.45
CA LYS A 6 37.90 -23.46 37.28
C LYS A 6 36.81 -24.53 37.60
N LEU A 7 35.80 -24.64 36.81
CA LEU A 7 34.86 -25.74 36.80
C LEU A 7 35.44 -26.87 35.92
N PHE A 8 35.52 -28.10 36.49
CA PHE A 8 36.10 -29.29 35.84
C PHE A 8 37.55 -29.10 35.29
N GLY A 9 38.39 -28.23 35.91
CA GLY A 9 39.82 -28.08 35.61
C GLY A 9 40.14 -27.43 34.24
N LYS A 10 39.19 -27.11 33.39
CA LYS A 10 39.41 -26.58 32.05
C LYS A 10 38.67 -25.29 31.72
N LEU A 11 37.52 -25.01 32.33
CA LEU A 11 36.70 -23.82 32.07
C LEU A 11 36.76 -22.84 33.25
N ASN A 12 37.09 -21.58 32.96
CA ASN A 12 37.01 -20.53 33.95
C ASN A 12 35.53 -20.17 34.18
N ILE A 13 35.15 -19.95 35.43
CA ILE A 13 33.76 -19.59 35.78
C ILE A 13 33.31 -18.28 35.07
N ILE A 14 34.27 -17.38 34.83
CA ILE A 14 34.05 -16.15 34.09
C ILE A 14 33.72 -16.42 32.62
N ASP A 15 34.43 -17.35 31.97
CA ASP A 15 34.18 -17.74 30.58
C ASP A 15 32.79 -18.39 30.43
N LEU A 16 32.43 -19.24 31.41
CA LEU A 16 31.09 -19.85 31.43
C LEU A 16 29.98 -18.77 31.55
N LEU A 17 30.18 -17.77 32.37
CA LEU A 17 29.24 -16.67 32.60
C LEU A 17 29.09 -15.81 31.34
N VAL A 18 30.20 -15.53 30.63
CA VAL A 18 30.20 -14.79 29.35
C VAL A 18 29.45 -15.58 28.27
N ILE A 19 29.71 -16.89 28.17
CA ILE A 19 28.99 -17.75 27.20
C ILE A 19 27.49 -17.78 27.50
N LEU A 20 27.11 -17.88 28.76
CA LEU A 20 25.70 -17.91 29.18
C LEU A 20 25.01 -16.58 28.89
N LEU A 21 25.71 -15.46 29.07
CA LEU A 21 25.23 -14.10 28.74
C LEU A 21 25.04 -13.94 27.22
N LEU A 22 25.97 -14.44 26.40
CA LEU A 22 25.85 -14.43 24.94
C LEU A 22 24.66 -15.27 24.45
N ILE A 23 24.48 -16.47 25.03
CA ILE A 23 23.34 -17.33 24.70
C ILE A 23 22.01 -16.63 25.07
N ALA A 24 21.95 -16.00 26.24
CA ALA A 24 20.78 -15.24 26.67
C ALA A 24 20.50 -14.04 25.76
N ALA A 25 21.53 -13.31 25.32
CA ALA A 25 21.38 -12.20 24.39
C ALA A 25 20.87 -12.67 23.01
N VAL A 26 21.43 -13.76 22.46
CA VAL A 26 20.96 -14.36 21.20
C VAL A 26 19.52 -14.88 21.33
N ALA A 27 19.19 -15.51 22.48
CA ALA A 27 17.83 -15.99 22.73
C ALA A 27 16.81 -14.83 22.83
N LEU A 28 17.18 -13.72 23.47
CA LEU A 28 16.33 -12.52 23.55
C LEU A 28 16.13 -11.85 22.19
N VAL A 29 17.18 -11.75 21.37
CA VAL A 29 17.09 -11.21 20.01
C VAL A 29 16.24 -12.15 19.13
N GLY A 30 16.50 -13.46 19.18
CA GLY A 30 15.72 -14.46 18.46
C GLY A 30 14.24 -14.44 18.87
N TRP A 31 13.96 -14.33 20.17
CA TRP A 31 12.58 -14.23 20.67
C TRP A 31 11.89 -12.93 20.20
N LYS A 32 12.61 -11.82 20.17
CA LYS A 32 12.07 -10.55 19.70
C LYS A 32 11.80 -10.56 18.19
N VAL A 33 12.65 -11.24 17.39
CA VAL A 33 12.45 -11.42 15.95
C VAL A 33 11.28 -12.38 15.69
N LEU A 34 11.25 -13.55 16.35
CA LEU A 34 10.14 -14.51 16.21
C LEU A 34 8.79 -13.96 16.72
N ARG A 35 8.80 -13.06 17.72
CA ARG A 35 7.56 -12.40 18.17
C ARG A 35 7.10 -11.28 17.25
N ARG A 36 7.96 -10.75 16.36
CA ARG A 36 7.54 -9.81 15.32
C ARG A 36 6.65 -10.47 14.27
N ASP A 37 6.88 -11.76 13.99
CA ASP A 37 6.03 -12.53 13.08
C ASP A 37 4.74 -13.04 13.77
N GLY A 38 4.62 -12.88 15.08
CA GLY A 38 3.46 -13.28 15.89
C GLY A 38 2.31 -12.26 15.94
N ALA A 39 2.32 -11.23 15.10
CA ALA A 39 1.16 -10.35 14.87
C ALA A 39 0.07 -11.03 14.01
N SER A 40 0.09 -12.35 13.87
CA SER A 40 -0.86 -13.13 13.09
C SER A 40 -2.27 -13.26 13.68
N ASN A 41 -2.57 -12.51 14.75
CA ASN A 41 -3.94 -12.32 15.25
C ASN A 41 -4.43 -10.88 15.01
N ALA A 42 -3.78 -10.09 14.16
CA ALA A 42 -4.39 -8.89 13.62
C ALA A 42 -5.57 -9.34 12.75
N SER A 43 -6.77 -8.96 13.13
CA SER A 43 -7.96 -9.19 12.33
C SER A 43 -7.70 -8.67 10.91
N ARG A 44 -7.74 -9.56 9.92
CA ARG A 44 -7.66 -9.14 8.53
C ARG A 44 -8.79 -8.17 8.28
N THR A 45 -8.49 -7.10 7.57
CA THR A 45 -9.47 -6.07 7.21
C THR A 45 -9.43 -5.91 5.71
N ILE A 46 -10.59 -5.85 5.09
CA ILE A 46 -10.70 -5.48 3.69
C ILE A 46 -10.71 -3.97 3.62
N LEU A 47 -9.73 -3.42 2.95
CA LEU A 47 -9.63 -2.00 2.64
C LEU A 47 -10.12 -1.78 1.21
N THR A 48 -11.18 -1.01 1.04
CA THR A 48 -11.65 -0.57 -0.27
C THR A 48 -11.42 0.92 -0.40
N TYR A 49 -10.73 1.33 -1.45
CA TYR A 49 -10.44 2.73 -1.71
C TYR A 49 -10.52 3.05 -3.19
N THR A 50 -10.75 4.33 -3.49
CA THR A 50 -10.78 4.82 -4.87
C THR A 50 -9.62 5.76 -5.12
N VAL A 51 -9.07 5.66 -6.34
CA VAL A 51 -7.97 6.50 -6.82
C VAL A 51 -8.45 7.20 -8.09
N LEU A 52 -8.46 8.52 -8.06
CA LEU A 52 -8.73 9.37 -9.23
C LEU A 52 -7.41 9.68 -9.91
N VAL A 53 -7.33 9.41 -11.20
CA VAL A 53 -6.22 9.81 -12.09
C VAL A 53 -6.80 10.71 -13.15
N GLU A 54 -6.42 11.98 -13.12
CA GLU A 54 -6.97 13.01 -14.01
C GLU A 54 -6.22 13.07 -15.34
N ASN A 55 -6.92 13.45 -16.38
CA ASN A 55 -6.39 13.77 -17.72
C ASN A 55 -5.55 12.64 -18.35
N VAL A 56 -6.12 11.45 -18.40
CA VAL A 56 -5.52 10.27 -19.03
C VAL A 56 -5.94 10.21 -20.50
N ASP A 57 -4.97 9.88 -21.36
CA ASP A 57 -5.21 9.68 -22.80
C ASP A 57 -6.24 8.55 -23.02
N PRO A 58 -7.26 8.74 -23.88
CA PRO A 58 -8.24 7.70 -24.21
C PRO A 58 -7.63 6.39 -24.71
N GLU A 59 -6.52 6.43 -25.47
CA GLU A 59 -5.84 5.22 -25.94
C GLU A 59 -5.25 4.41 -24.78
N VAL A 60 -4.75 5.10 -23.73
CA VAL A 60 -4.28 4.45 -22.50
C VAL A 60 -5.43 3.78 -21.77
N TYR A 61 -6.58 4.45 -21.69
CA TYR A 61 -7.76 3.86 -21.06
C TYR A 61 -8.25 2.60 -21.81
N GLU A 62 -8.30 2.64 -23.14
CA GLU A 62 -8.65 1.45 -23.95
C GLU A 62 -7.69 0.28 -23.68
N GLY A 63 -6.39 0.57 -23.54
CA GLY A 63 -5.37 -0.42 -23.20
C GLY A 63 -5.58 -1.02 -21.82
N ILE A 64 -6.04 -0.25 -20.85
CA ILE A 64 -6.27 -0.68 -19.46
C ILE A 64 -7.52 -1.56 -19.33
N GLN A 65 -8.59 -1.28 -20.08
CA GLN A 65 -9.89 -1.96 -19.94
C GLN A 65 -9.81 -3.48 -20.03
N GLN A 66 -8.89 -4.03 -20.81
CA GLN A 66 -8.72 -5.47 -20.95
C GLN A 66 -8.20 -6.16 -19.68
N TYR A 67 -7.58 -5.40 -18.77
CA TYR A 67 -6.98 -5.88 -17.52
C TYR A 67 -7.83 -5.58 -16.30
N VAL A 68 -8.88 -4.80 -16.48
CA VAL A 68 -9.85 -4.47 -15.43
C VAL A 68 -11.21 -4.96 -15.89
N PRO A 69 -11.59 -6.22 -15.60
CA PRO A 69 -12.89 -6.72 -15.95
C PRO A 69 -13.98 -5.89 -15.27
N GLY A 70 -15.06 -5.60 -16.02
CA GLY A 70 -16.21 -4.85 -15.50
C GLY A 70 -16.85 -5.52 -14.28
N GLU A 71 -18.00 -5.07 -13.86
CA GLU A 71 -18.71 -5.26 -12.57
C GLU A 71 -18.65 -6.64 -11.86
N SER A 72 -18.17 -7.70 -12.49
CA SER A 72 -18.21 -9.06 -11.93
C SER A 72 -16.85 -9.76 -11.77
N GLY A 73 -15.73 -9.09 -12.00
CA GLY A 73 -14.42 -9.73 -11.99
C GLY A 73 -13.38 -9.06 -11.05
N ILE A 74 -12.42 -9.86 -10.64
CA ILE A 74 -11.19 -9.35 -10.00
C ILE A 74 -10.24 -8.98 -11.14
N GLY A 75 -9.84 -7.72 -11.20
CA GLY A 75 -8.87 -7.23 -12.17
C GLY A 75 -7.43 -7.51 -11.76
N ASP A 76 -6.52 -6.80 -12.39
CA ASP A 76 -5.10 -6.94 -12.15
C ASP A 76 -4.71 -6.73 -10.69
N GLN A 77 -3.76 -7.54 -10.25
CA GLN A 77 -3.15 -7.40 -8.93
C GLN A 77 -2.15 -6.25 -8.91
N LEU A 78 -2.17 -5.47 -7.83
CA LEU A 78 -1.22 -4.37 -7.65
C LEU A 78 0.20 -4.88 -7.36
N MET A 79 1.16 -4.04 -7.69
CA MET A 79 2.59 -4.26 -7.43
C MET A 79 3.18 -3.11 -6.60
N ALA A 80 4.09 -3.46 -5.70
CA ALA A 80 4.94 -2.51 -4.99
C ALA A 80 6.35 -3.09 -4.85
N ASP A 81 7.37 -2.28 -5.08
CA ASP A 81 8.79 -2.66 -4.96
C ASP A 81 9.16 -3.95 -5.69
N GLY A 82 8.58 -4.15 -6.88
CA GLY A 82 8.84 -5.34 -7.70
C GLY A 82 8.16 -6.62 -7.23
N SER A 83 7.27 -6.54 -6.25
CA SER A 83 6.51 -7.68 -5.71
C SER A 83 5.02 -7.45 -5.84
N MET A 84 4.26 -8.54 -6.01
CA MET A 84 2.80 -8.49 -5.96
C MET A 84 2.34 -8.23 -4.52
N VAL A 85 1.35 -7.34 -4.35
CA VAL A 85 0.71 -7.08 -3.06
C VAL A 85 -0.70 -7.65 -3.05
N ASP A 86 -1.23 -7.97 -1.88
CA ASP A 86 -2.60 -8.53 -1.76
C ASP A 86 -3.65 -7.41 -1.92
N ALA A 87 -3.67 -6.84 -3.11
CA ALA A 87 -4.56 -5.77 -3.53
C ALA A 87 -4.88 -5.91 -5.02
N TYR A 88 -6.13 -5.64 -5.39
CA TYR A 88 -6.64 -5.86 -6.74
C TYR A 88 -7.45 -4.65 -7.20
N VAL A 89 -7.32 -4.30 -8.49
CA VAL A 89 -8.20 -3.35 -9.14
C VAL A 89 -9.52 -4.06 -9.43
N THR A 90 -10.61 -3.61 -8.84
CA THR A 90 -11.94 -4.24 -9.00
C THR A 90 -12.77 -3.55 -10.07
N SER A 91 -12.56 -2.26 -10.30
CA SER A 91 -13.23 -1.53 -11.39
C SER A 91 -12.45 -0.29 -11.80
N VAL A 92 -12.70 0.18 -13.01
CA VAL A 92 -12.31 1.50 -13.51
C VAL A 92 -13.52 2.14 -14.17
N THR A 93 -13.77 3.41 -13.86
CA THR A 93 -14.74 4.24 -14.55
C THR A 93 -14.05 5.44 -15.16
N ALA A 94 -14.54 5.90 -16.32
CA ALA A 94 -14.00 7.05 -17.01
C ALA A 94 -15.05 8.15 -17.12
N ALA A 95 -14.64 9.38 -16.93
CA ALA A 95 -15.41 10.58 -17.19
C ALA A 95 -14.61 11.54 -18.06
N PRO A 96 -15.22 12.39 -18.88
CA PRO A 96 -14.48 13.43 -19.60
C PRO A 96 -13.75 14.34 -18.63
N HIS A 97 -12.49 14.68 -18.94
CA HIS A 97 -11.74 15.64 -18.16
C HIS A 97 -12.21 17.07 -18.48
N ASP A 98 -12.52 17.85 -17.45
CA ASP A 98 -12.98 19.24 -17.61
C ASP A 98 -11.89 20.21 -17.13
N ASP A 99 -11.09 20.68 -18.08
CA ASP A 99 -10.04 21.70 -17.86
C ASP A 99 -10.61 23.12 -17.99
N GLY A 100 -11.79 23.41 -17.48
CA GLY A 100 -12.40 24.74 -17.56
C GLY A 100 -11.42 25.85 -17.17
N LEU A 101 -10.95 26.63 -18.14
CA LEU A 101 -10.12 27.81 -17.88
C LEU A 101 -10.96 28.91 -17.24
N THR A 102 -10.76 29.16 -15.95
CA THR A 102 -11.43 30.25 -15.23
C THR A 102 -10.55 31.50 -15.25
N MET A 103 -11.04 32.57 -15.84
CA MET A 103 -10.40 33.88 -15.83
C MET A 103 -11.23 34.86 -15.05
N THR A 104 -10.59 35.73 -14.27
CA THR A 104 -11.25 36.81 -13.59
C THR A 104 -11.12 38.10 -14.40
N ASP A 105 -12.25 38.74 -14.73
CA ASP A 105 -12.26 40.03 -15.43
C ASP A 105 -11.80 41.18 -14.52
N VAL A 106 -11.65 42.39 -15.09
CA VAL A 106 -11.22 43.55 -14.36
C VAL A 106 -12.26 44.05 -13.29
N ASN A 107 -13.48 43.54 -13.35
CA ASN A 107 -14.55 43.80 -12.41
C ASN A 107 -14.70 42.74 -11.32
N GLY A 108 -13.86 41.71 -11.32
CA GLY A 108 -13.89 40.60 -10.38
C GLY A 108 -14.85 39.45 -10.75
N ASN A 109 -15.46 39.48 -11.96
CA ASN A 109 -16.34 38.42 -12.40
C ASN A 109 -15.47 37.21 -12.90
N GLN A 110 -15.89 35.99 -12.55
CA GLN A 110 -15.28 34.80 -13.06
C GLN A 110 -15.95 34.37 -14.37
N LEU A 111 -15.14 34.23 -15.39
CA LEU A 111 -15.54 33.70 -16.71
C LEU A 111 -14.86 32.34 -16.90
N THR A 112 -15.65 31.29 -17.06
CA THR A 112 -15.15 29.93 -17.34
C THR A 112 -15.30 29.64 -18.82
N PHE A 113 -14.20 29.29 -19.45
CA PHE A 113 -14.15 28.88 -20.86
C PHE A 113 -13.93 27.37 -20.89
N PRO A 114 -14.78 26.59 -21.56
CA PRO A 114 -14.49 25.19 -21.77
C PRO A 114 -13.24 25.05 -22.65
N VAL A 115 -12.29 24.28 -22.23
CA VAL A 115 -11.13 23.87 -23.04
C VAL A 115 -11.48 22.51 -23.64
N GLU A 116 -11.42 22.39 -24.97
CA GLU A 116 -11.55 21.08 -25.62
C GLU A 116 -10.32 20.23 -25.25
N ASN A 117 -10.53 19.28 -24.39
CA ASN A 117 -9.54 18.29 -24.00
C ASN A 117 -10.19 16.91 -24.16
N ASP A 118 -9.54 16.03 -24.92
CA ASP A 118 -9.99 14.66 -25.13
C ASP A 118 -9.61 13.74 -23.94
N GLY A 119 -8.95 14.27 -22.91
CA GLY A 119 -8.51 13.54 -21.73
C GLY A 119 -9.67 12.96 -20.92
N LEU A 120 -9.38 11.91 -20.19
CA LEU A 120 -10.33 11.22 -19.33
C LEU A 120 -9.86 11.25 -17.88
N ASP A 121 -10.80 11.42 -16.97
CA ASP A 121 -10.60 11.21 -15.54
C ASP A 121 -10.98 9.77 -15.20
N LEU A 122 -9.99 9.00 -14.80
CA LEU A 122 -10.17 7.60 -14.45
C LEU A 122 -10.29 7.44 -12.95
N THR A 123 -11.37 6.82 -12.50
CA THR A 123 -11.55 6.42 -11.10
C THR A 123 -11.40 4.92 -10.97
N PHE A 124 -10.32 4.49 -10.33
CA PHE A 124 -10.04 3.09 -10.01
C PHE A 124 -10.63 2.76 -8.64
N THR A 125 -11.34 1.65 -8.55
CA THR A 125 -11.70 1.04 -7.26
C THR A 125 -10.73 -0.10 -6.98
N ILE A 126 -10.10 -0.06 -5.82
CA ILE A 126 -9.09 -1.03 -5.40
C ILE A 126 -9.54 -1.66 -4.09
N GLN A 127 -9.42 -2.98 -4.01
CA GLN A 127 -9.66 -3.74 -2.80
C GLN A 127 -8.37 -4.42 -2.35
N ALA A 128 -8.01 -4.23 -1.10
CA ALA A 128 -6.78 -4.74 -0.52
C ALA A 128 -7.04 -5.45 0.82
N ASN A 129 -6.34 -6.54 1.05
CA ASN A 129 -6.31 -7.19 2.35
C ASN A 129 -5.20 -6.57 3.19
N VAL A 130 -5.56 -5.86 4.24
CA VAL A 130 -4.61 -5.21 5.14
C VAL A 130 -4.63 -5.88 6.51
N VAL A 131 -3.45 -6.03 7.09
CA VAL A 131 -3.29 -6.67 8.41
C VAL A 131 -3.65 -5.69 9.53
N ASN A 132 -3.55 -4.40 9.27
CA ASN A 132 -3.74 -3.36 10.28
C ASN A 132 -4.42 -2.13 9.68
N ALA A 133 -5.65 -1.86 10.14
CA ALA A 133 -6.42 -0.68 9.75
C ALA A 133 -5.79 0.67 10.19
N VAL A 134 -4.82 0.65 11.10
CA VAL A 134 -4.19 1.89 11.59
C VAL A 134 -3.09 2.38 10.66
N THR A 135 -2.30 1.48 10.08
CA THR A 135 -1.20 1.85 9.17
C THR A 135 -1.69 2.07 7.74
N ASN A 136 -2.74 1.37 7.31
CA ASN A 136 -3.34 1.52 5.98
C ASN A 136 -2.31 1.53 4.84
N GLU A 137 -1.40 0.58 4.86
CA GLU A 137 -0.38 0.47 3.83
C GLU A 137 -0.75 -0.64 2.84
N VAL A 138 -0.73 -0.31 1.56
CA VAL A 138 -0.83 -1.26 0.45
C VAL A 138 0.53 -1.27 -0.25
N GLY A 139 1.26 -2.35 -0.06
CA GLY A 139 2.69 -2.38 -0.37
C GLY A 139 3.45 -1.36 0.49
N THR A 140 4.07 -0.39 -0.14
CA THR A 140 4.81 0.71 0.52
C THR A 140 4.06 2.04 0.48
N GLN A 141 2.84 2.05 -0.05
CA GLN A 141 2.04 3.26 -0.19
C GLN A 141 1.00 3.36 0.93
N GLU A 142 1.04 4.46 1.67
CA GLU A 142 0.02 4.77 2.68
C GLU A 142 -1.29 5.17 2.00
N VAL A 143 -2.40 4.51 2.36
CA VAL A 143 -3.73 4.77 1.79
C VAL A 143 -4.50 5.69 2.73
N ARG A 144 -4.65 6.96 2.34
CA ARG A 144 -5.48 7.98 3.03
C ARG A 144 -6.07 8.93 2.00
N ILE A 145 -7.28 9.39 2.24
CA ILE A 145 -7.94 10.39 1.38
C ILE A 145 -7.04 11.62 1.22
N GLY A 146 -6.86 12.06 -0.03
CA GLY A 146 -6.01 13.19 -0.40
C GLY A 146 -4.53 12.86 -0.59
N LYS A 147 -4.09 11.62 -0.32
CA LYS A 147 -2.73 11.17 -0.63
C LYS A 147 -2.59 10.80 -2.10
N THR A 148 -1.40 11.08 -2.63
CA THR A 148 -1.00 10.58 -3.95
C THR A 148 -0.82 9.07 -3.90
N HIS A 149 -1.26 8.38 -4.94
CA HIS A 149 -1.16 6.94 -5.07
C HIS A 149 -0.74 6.54 -6.49
N ILE A 150 0.15 5.60 -6.60
CA ILE A 150 0.56 5.02 -7.88
C ILE A 150 -0.25 3.75 -8.07
N VAL A 151 -1.09 3.73 -9.11
CA VAL A 151 -1.80 2.52 -9.52
C VAL A 151 -0.87 1.75 -10.45
N LYS A 152 -0.19 0.76 -9.90
CA LYS A 152 0.79 -0.06 -10.61
C LYS A 152 0.39 -1.52 -10.58
N THR A 153 0.30 -2.12 -11.76
CA THR A 153 0.04 -3.54 -11.98
C THR A 153 1.15 -4.15 -12.83
N VAL A 154 0.99 -5.38 -13.28
CA VAL A 154 1.91 -5.99 -14.26
C VAL A 154 1.79 -5.34 -15.63
N HIS A 155 0.60 -4.85 -15.98
CA HIS A 155 0.29 -4.40 -17.34
C HIS A 155 0.27 -2.89 -17.52
N PHE A 156 0.01 -2.13 -16.44
CA PHE A 156 -0.04 -0.66 -16.52
C PHE A 156 0.44 0.02 -15.24
N GLU A 157 0.86 1.27 -15.37
CA GLU A 157 1.27 2.12 -14.26
C GLU A 157 0.78 3.55 -14.50
N LEU A 158 0.01 4.10 -13.54
CA LEU A 158 -0.43 5.49 -13.50
C LEU A 158 0.06 6.15 -12.21
N THR A 159 0.85 7.20 -12.35
CA THR A 159 1.66 7.76 -11.24
C THR A 159 1.01 8.89 -10.47
N ASN A 160 0.04 9.58 -11.04
CA ASN A 160 -0.52 10.83 -10.49
C ASN A 160 -1.91 10.65 -9.86
N GLY A 161 -2.21 9.47 -9.34
CA GLY A 161 -3.49 9.22 -8.73
C GLY A 161 -3.65 9.92 -7.37
N THR A 162 -4.86 10.35 -7.06
CA THR A 162 -5.25 10.89 -5.75
C THR A 162 -6.31 9.99 -5.14
N ILE A 163 -6.10 9.58 -3.87
CA ILE A 163 -7.08 8.77 -3.15
C ILE A 163 -8.26 9.64 -2.77
N THR A 164 -9.47 9.28 -3.23
CA THR A 164 -10.70 10.05 -3.02
C THR A 164 -11.62 9.45 -1.98
N THR A 165 -11.62 8.12 -1.82
CA THR A 165 -12.39 7.42 -0.78
C THR A 165 -11.55 6.34 -0.12
N CYS A 166 -11.93 5.97 1.12
CA CYS A 166 -11.25 4.93 1.86
C CYS A 166 -12.22 4.34 2.91
N THR A 167 -12.53 3.06 2.80
CA THR A 167 -13.45 2.36 3.70
C THR A 167 -12.85 1.03 4.14
N TRP A 168 -13.20 0.59 5.35
CA TRP A 168 -12.73 -0.66 5.92
C TRP A 168 -13.90 -1.55 6.30
N GLU A 169 -13.79 -2.80 5.96
CA GLU A 169 -14.73 -3.82 6.37
C GLU A 169 -14.00 -4.94 7.13
N PRO A 170 -14.56 -5.47 8.22
CA PRO A 170 -13.99 -6.64 8.86
C PRO A 170 -13.98 -7.80 7.86
N TRP A 171 -12.91 -8.58 7.88
CA TRP A 171 -12.86 -9.81 7.13
C TRP A 171 -13.97 -10.75 7.63
N SER A 172 -14.90 -11.11 6.77
CA SER A 172 -15.87 -12.18 7.01
C SER A 172 -15.33 -13.47 6.38
N GLU A 173 -15.13 -14.50 7.19
CA GLU A 173 -14.83 -15.86 6.69
C GLU A 173 -16.00 -16.44 5.89
#